data_feb5515f1931b863358964bbdc003d72
#
_entry.id   feb5515f1931b863358964bbdc003d72
#
_cell.length_a   1.000
_cell.length_b   1.000
_cell.length_c   1.000
_cell.angle_alpha   90.00
_cell.angle_beta   90.00
_cell.angle_gamma   90.00
#
_symmetry.space_group_name_H-M   'P 1'
#
loop_
_entity.id
_entity.type
_entity.pdbx_description
1 polymer ?
#
loop_
_entity_poly.entity_id
_entity_poly.type
_entity_poly.pdbx_seq_one_letter_code
_entity_poly.pdbx_strand_id
1 'polypeptide(L)'
;MKMKLNEIFGKLKETKGVTFIVVGLIAGILCLAVSVFDGENQKQEQNTAETETSSLASYSAEEEQRVTALLNAIDGVKGARVMINFESGSEYVYDSGNYSRSTPLLLEEYPPKISGVAVVCVGGDNPGIQKKIIDLICSLYGISSSRVSVT
;
A
#
# COMPACT_ATOMS: atom_id res chain seq x y z
N MET A 1 25.45 22.37 -33.22
CA MET A 1 26.03 21.34 -32.33
C MET A 1 25.87 19.91 -32.88
N LYS A 2 25.59 19.73 -34.19
CA LYS A 2 25.32 18.42 -34.82
C LYS A 2 26.50 17.86 -35.64
N MET A 3 27.62 18.60 -35.80
CA MET A 3 28.73 18.19 -36.67
C MET A 3 29.82 17.34 -35.99
N LYS A 4 29.88 17.26 -34.68
CA LYS A 4 30.92 16.50 -33.94
C LYS A 4 30.55 15.03 -33.71
N LEU A 5 29.29 14.64 -33.83
CA LEU A 5 28.89 13.25 -33.61
C LEU A 5 29.28 12.36 -34.80
N ASN A 6 29.18 12.85 -36.06
CA ASN A 6 29.49 12.07 -37.24
C ASN A 6 31.00 11.77 -37.42
N GLU A 7 31.89 12.63 -36.92
CA GLU A 7 33.32 12.37 -36.93
C GLU A 7 33.75 11.31 -35.92
N ILE A 8 33.07 11.28 -34.78
CA ILE A 8 33.30 10.27 -33.71
C ILE A 8 32.85 8.89 -34.20
N PHE A 9 31.70 8.81 -34.89
CA PHE A 9 31.21 7.55 -35.48
C PHE A 9 32.07 7.02 -36.63
N GLY A 10 32.73 7.92 -37.39
CA GLY A 10 33.62 7.52 -38.47
C GLY A 10 34.91 6.86 -37.99
N LYS A 11 35.47 7.30 -36.88
CA LYS A 11 36.70 6.74 -36.29
C LYS A 11 36.48 5.46 -35.48
N LEU A 12 35.23 5.19 -35.05
CA LEU A 12 34.89 3.98 -34.32
C LEU A 12 34.73 2.74 -35.18
N LYS A 13 34.69 2.88 -36.50
CA LYS A 13 34.44 1.79 -37.45
C LYS A 13 35.65 0.93 -37.81
N GLU A 14 36.86 1.34 -37.36
CA GLU A 14 38.11 0.73 -37.82
C GLU A 14 38.66 -0.36 -36.89
N THR A 15 38.08 -0.60 -35.76
CA THR A 15 38.51 -1.67 -34.83
C THR A 15 37.37 -2.65 -34.59
N LYS A 16 37.52 -3.90 -35.04
CA LYS A 16 36.51 -4.99 -34.88
C LYS A 16 36.04 -5.19 -33.44
N GLY A 17 36.84 -4.80 -32.44
CA GLY A 17 36.46 -4.86 -31.00
C GLY A 17 35.52 -3.75 -30.51
N VAL A 18 35.59 -2.56 -31.09
CA VAL A 18 34.80 -1.41 -30.70
C VAL A 18 33.32 -1.57 -31.07
N THR A 19 33.06 -2.27 -32.17
CA THR A 19 31.68 -2.57 -32.61
C THR A 19 30.96 -3.44 -31.57
N PHE A 20 31.63 -4.41 -30.95
CA PHE A 20 31.05 -5.25 -29.91
C PHE A 20 30.77 -4.45 -28.62
N ILE A 21 31.64 -3.49 -28.28
CA ILE A 21 31.44 -2.62 -27.12
C ILE A 21 30.21 -1.71 -27.31
N VAL A 22 30.08 -1.12 -28.52
CA VAL A 22 28.94 -0.24 -28.84
C VAL A 22 27.62 -1.02 -28.85
N VAL A 23 27.61 -2.21 -29.43
CA VAL A 23 26.43 -3.10 -29.45
C VAL A 23 26.06 -3.53 -28.03
N GLY A 24 27.05 -3.89 -27.21
CA GLY A 24 26.82 -4.23 -25.80
C GLY A 24 26.25 -3.07 -24.96
N LEU A 25 26.75 -1.85 -25.22
CA LEU A 25 26.27 -0.66 -24.54
C LEU A 25 24.84 -0.29 -24.93
N ILE A 26 24.51 -0.40 -26.23
CA ILE A 26 23.13 -0.19 -26.73
C ILE A 26 22.19 -1.26 -26.15
N ALA A 27 22.60 -2.53 -26.14
CA ALA A 27 21.82 -3.61 -25.55
C ALA A 27 21.60 -3.41 -24.04
N GLY A 28 22.61 -2.93 -23.31
CA GLY A 28 22.51 -2.60 -21.89
C GLY A 28 21.52 -1.46 -21.61
N ILE A 29 21.59 -0.38 -22.41
CA ILE A 29 20.64 0.74 -22.28
C ILE A 29 19.21 0.29 -22.61
N LEU A 30 19.04 -0.59 -23.60
CA LEU A 30 17.75 -1.13 -24.00
C LEU A 30 17.16 -2.03 -22.89
N CYS A 31 17.99 -2.84 -22.23
CA CYS A 31 17.56 -3.62 -21.05
C CYS A 31 17.13 -2.72 -19.88
N LEU A 32 17.87 -1.64 -19.61
CA LEU A 32 17.48 -0.67 -18.58
C LEU A 32 16.19 0.06 -18.94
N ALA A 33 15.97 0.41 -20.20
CA ALA A 33 14.74 1.06 -20.65
C ALA A 33 13.52 0.13 -20.51
N VAL A 34 13.66 -1.16 -20.80
CA VAL A 34 12.59 -2.16 -20.58
C VAL A 34 12.31 -2.32 -19.09
N SER A 35 13.34 -2.33 -18.24
CA SER A 35 13.17 -2.44 -16.77
C SER A 35 12.42 -1.26 -16.15
N VAL A 36 12.48 -0.07 -16.74
CA VAL A 36 11.72 1.11 -16.28
C VAL A 36 10.27 1.08 -16.77
N PHE A 37 9.99 0.39 -17.89
CA PHE A 37 8.65 0.30 -18.47
C PHE A 37 7.82 -0.87 -17.91
N ASP A 38 8.48 -1.92 -17.38
CA ASP A 38 7.85 -3.07 -16.72
C ASP A 38 7.74 -2.90 -15.19
N GLY A 39 7.57 -1.66 -14.71
CA GLY A 39 7.40 -1.31 -13.30
C GLY A 39 6.12 -1.82 -12.64
N GLU A 40 5.44 -2.83 -13.19
CA GLU A 40 4.16 -3.30 -12.68
C GLU A 40 4.05 -4.82 -12.64
N ASN A 41 5.08 -5.53 -12.24
CA ASN A 41 4.95 -6.93 -11.74
C ASN A 41 6.31 -7.56 -11.38
N GLN A 42 7.03 -6.98 -10.43
CA GLN A 42 8.01 -7.79 -9.70
C GLN A 42 7.41 -8.15 -8.33
N LYS A 43 6.82 -9.34 -8.26
CA LYS A 43 6.76 -10.09 -7.01
C LYS A 43 8.20 -10.38 -6.58
N GLN A 44 8.76 -9.47 -5.83
CA GLN A 44 9.95 -9.73 -5.03
C GLN A 44 9.49 -10.55 -3.82
N GLU A 45 9.87 -11.84 -3.83
CA GLU A 45 9.97 -12.61 -2.60
C GLU A 45 11.07 -11.98 -1.74
N GLN A 46 10.69 -10.99 -0.94
CA GLN A 46 11.58 -10.43 0.07
C GLN A 46 10.79 -10.13 1.34
N ASN A 47 11.13 -10.89 2.37
CA ASN A 47 10.82 -10.70 3.79
C ASN A 47 9.33 -10.56 4.16
N THR A 48 8.78 -11.65 4.68
CA THR A 48 7.41 -11.79 5.21
C THR A 48 7.00 -10.65 6.16
N ALA A 49 7.92 -10.08 6.93
CA ALA A 49 7.63 -9.01 7.89
C ALA A 49 7.39 -7.63 7.25
N GLU A 50 8.08 -7.28 6.15
CA GLU A 50 7.89 -5.98 5.46
C GLU A 50 6.63 -5.98 4.59
N THR A 51 6.24 -7.14 4.06
CA THR A 51 5.03 -7.28 3.25
C THR A 51 3.76 -7.15 4.10
N GLU A 52 3.76 -7.68 5.32
CA GLU A 52 2.61 -7.55 6.23
C GLU A 52 2.40 -6.11 6.69
N THR A 53 3.47 -5.37 6.99
CA THR A 53 3.37 -3.97 7.40
C THR A 53 2.86 -3.07 6.25
N SER A 54 3.27 -3.33 5.00
CA SER A 54 2.81 -2.58 3.84
C SER A 54 1.35 -2.87 3.49
N SER A 55 0.90 -4.11 3.63
CA SER A 55 -0.49 -4.51 3.39
C SER A 55 -1.43 -3.93 4.45
N LEU A 56 -1.03 -3.92 5.72
CA LEU A 56 -1.80 -3.31 6.80
C LEU A 56 -1.91 -1.79 6.64
N ALA A 57 -0.83 -1.12 6.23
CA ALA A 57 -0.84 0.32 6.00
C ALA A 57 -1.77 0.72 4.84
N SER A 58 -1.80 -0.06 3.75
CA SER A 58 -2.70 0.19 2.63
C SER A 58 -4.17 -0.07 3.02
N TYR A 59 -4.43 -1.13 3.77
CA TYR A 59 -5.75 -1.44 4.29
C TYR A 59 -6.27 -0.34 5.24
N SER A 60 -5.42 0.12 6.18
CA SER A 60 -5.80 1.20 7.09
C SER A 60 -6.16 2.48 6.35
N ALA A 61 -5.35 2.88 5.36
CA ALA A 61 -5.61 4.08 4.57
C ALA A 61 -6.92 4.00 3.79
N GLU A 62 -7.26 2.83 3.23
CA GLU A 62 -8.52 2.62 2.51
C GLU A 62 -9.72 2.71 3.46
N GLU A 63 -9.67 2.07 4.63
CA GLU A 63 -10.74 2.14 5.63
C GLU A 63 -10.91 3.54 6.20
N GLU A 64 -9.83 4.26 6.49
CA GLU A 64 -9.87 5.66 6.93
C GLU A 64 -10.54 6.57 5.89
N GLN A 65 -10.27 6.38 4.60
CA GLN A 65 -10.91 7.13 3.53
C GLN A 65 -12.41 6.82 3.43
N ARG A 66 -12.81 5.55 3.54
CA ARG A 66 -14.22 5.13 3.52
C ARG A 66 -15.00 5.75 4.67
N VAL A 67 -14.47 5.65 5.89
CA VAL A 67 -15.11 6.22 7.07
C VAL A 67 -15.14 7.75 7.00
N THR A 68 -14.07 8.38 6.54
CA THR A 68 -14.03 9.85 6.33
C THR A 68 -15.12 10.31 5.36
N ALA A 69 -15.31 9.62 4.25
CA ALA A 69 -16.37 9.93 3.29
C ALA A 69 -17.77 9.77 3.92
N LEU A 70 -17.97 8.71 4.70
CA LEU A 70 -19.23 8.45 5.40
C LEU A 70 -19.55 9.52 6.45
N LEU A 71 -18.54 9.91 7.25
CA LEU A 71 -18.72 10.94 8.26
C LEU A 71 -19.03 12.32 7.66
N ASN A 72 -18.39 12.67 6.56
CA ASN A 72 -18.66 13.93 5.86
C ASN A 72 -20.08 13.99 5.21
N ALA A 73 -20.77 12.85 5.09
CA ALA A 73 -22.17 12.79 4.65
C ALA A 73 -23.18 13.04 5.80
N ILE A 74 -22.72 13.12 7.05
CA ILE A 74 -23.57 13.42 8.20
C ILE A 74 -23.83 14.92 8.26
N ASP A 75 -25.10 15.31 8.38
CA ASP A 75 -25.46 16.70 8.54
C ASP A 75 -24.83 17.32 9.80
N GLY A 76 -24.12 18.42 9.60
CA GLY A 76 -23.41 19.13 10.63
C GLY A 76 -21.94 18.73 10.83
N VAL A 77 -21.48 17.72 10.13
CA VAL A 77 -20.04 17.30 10.10
C VAL A 77 -19.37 17.88 8.86
N LYS A 78 -18.21 18.49 9.03
CA LYS A 78 -17.40 19.00 7.90
C LYS A 78 -15.92 18.74 8.15
N GLY A 79 -15.20 18.38 7.07
CA GLY A 79 -13.76 18.22 7.10
C GLY A 79 -13.31 17.12 8.06
N ALA A 80 -14.10 16.05 8.18
CA ALA A 80 -13.75 14.92 9.03
C ALA A 80 -12.43 14.32 8.60
N ARG A 81 -11.60 13.98 9.59
CA ARG A 81 -10.39 13.16 9.44
C ARG A 81 -10.48 12.02 10.43
N VAL A 82 -10.19 10.83 9.98
CA VAL A 82 -10.27 9.60 10.77
C VAL A 82 -8.90 8.97 10.84
N MET A 83 -8.56 8.46 12.00
CA MET A 83 -7.39 7.61 12.22
C MET A 83 -7.86 6.33 12.89
N ILE A 84 -7.52 5.19 12.29
CA ILE A 84 -7.87 3.87 12.80
C ILE A 84 -6.61 3.20 13.32
N ASN A 85 -6.65 2.76 14.58
CA ASN A 85 -5.56 1.99 15.16
C ASN A 85 -5.94 0.51 15.26
N PHE A 86 -5.03 -0.37 14.84
CA PHE A 86 -5.22 -1.81 14.85
C PHE A 86 -4.46 -2.44 16.02
N GLU A 87 -5.04 -3.46 16.63
CA GLU A 87 -4.44 -4.21 17.74
C GLU A 87 -3.45 -5.26 17.20
N SER A 88 -3.79 -5.87 16.05
CA SER A 88 -2.98 -6.88 15.37
C SER A 88 -3.16 -6.76 13.86
N GLY A 89 -2.19 -7.28 13.11
CA GLY A 89 -2.33 -7.50 11.67
C GLY A 89 -3.34 -8.60 11.34
N SER A 90 -3.44 -8.95 10.05
CA SER A 90 -4.24 -10.11 9.63
C SER A 90 -3.67 -11.39 10.26
N GLU A 91 -4.55 -12.22 10.77
CA GLU A 91 -4.18 -13.53 11.32
C GLU A 91 -4.49 -14.61 10.29
N TYR A 92 -3.48 -15.42 9.96
CA TYR A 92 -3.59 -16.51 8.98
C TYR A 92 -3.55 -17.84 9.69
N VAL A 93 -4.59 -18.64 9.51
CA VAL A 93 -4.66 -20.01 10.05
C VAL A 93 -4.27 -21.00 8.96
N TYR A 94 -3.18 -21.74 9.21
CA TYR A 94 -2.68 -22.76 8.31
C TYR A 94 -3.00 -24.18 8.82
N ASP A 95 -3.28 -25.11 7.89
CA ASP A 95 -3.39 -26.53 8.24
C ASP A 95 -1.99 -27.10 8.55
N SER A 96 -1.79 -27.51 9.80
CA SER A 96 -0.57 -28.17 10.27
C SER A 96 -0.65 -29.70 10.20
N GLY A 97 -1.72 -30.27 9.60
CA GLY A 97 -2.06 -31.69 9.72
C GLY A 97 -1.40 -32.65 8.72
N ASN A 98 -0.59 -32.23 7.76
CA ASN A 98 -0.04 -33.15 6.77
C ASN A 98 1.39 -32.81 6.32
N TYR A 99 2.38 -33.44 6.97
CA TYR A 99 3.82 -33.30 6.68
C TYR A 99 4.24 -33.71 5.25
N SER A 100 3.32 -34.15 4.39
CA SER A 100 3.63 -34.60 3.03
C SER A 100 3.45 -33.52 1.96
N ARG A 101 2.97 -32.31 2.31
CA ARG A 101 2.85 -31.19 1.37
C ARG A 101 3.86 -30.09 1.72
N SER A 102 4.65 -29.74 0.73
CA SER A 102 5.66 -28.69 0.85
C SER A 102 5.09 -27.27 0.97
N THR A 103 3.78 -27.09 0.89
CA THR A 103 3.10 -25.79 1.01
C THR A 103 1.93 -25.93 1.99
N PRO A 104 1.94 -25.18 3.12
CA PRO A 104 0.80 -25.14 4.03
C PRO A 104 -0.45 -24.63 3.31
N LEU A 105 -1.59 -25.26 3.54
CA LEU A 105 -2.87 -24.79 3.00
C LEU A 105 -3.39 -23.70 3.93
N LEU A 106 -3.64 -22.49 3.39
CA LEU A 106 -4.32 -21.43 4.11
C LEU A 106 -5.77 -21.87 4.31
N LEU A 107 -6.17 -22.03 5.57
CA LEU A 107 -7.54 -22.44 5.94
C LEU A 107 -8.45 -21.23 6.14
N GLU A 108 -7.95 -20.20 6.81
CA GLU A 108 -8.77 -19.05 7.19
C GLU A 108 -7.89 -17.82 7.34
N GLU A 109 -8.42 -16.65 6.91
CA GLU A 109 -7.81 -15.36 7.07
C GLU A 109 -8.76 -14.45 7.87
N TYR A 110 -8.30 -13.96 9.01
CA TYR A 110 -9.04 -13.00 9.81
C TYR A 110 -8.57 -11.57 9.52
N PRO A 111 -9.52 -10.63 9.31
CA PRO A 111 -9.16 -9.24 9.09
C PRO A 111 -8.50 -8.63 10.35
N PRO A 112 -7.71 -7.55 10.17
CA PRO A 112 -7.08 -6.85 11.28
C PRO A 112 -8.11 -6.37 12.31
N LYS A 113 -7.83 -6.58 13.60
CA LYS A 113 -8.71 -6.17 14.69
C LYS A 113 -8.45 -4.71 15.07
N ILE A 114 -9.51 -3.90 15.07
CA ILE A 114 -9.42 -2.48 15.42
C ILE A 114 -9.34 -2.32 16.93
N SER A 115 -8.35 -1.58 17.41
CA SER A 115 -8.15 -1.25 18.82
C SER A 115 -8.80 0.06 19.21
N GLY A 116 -8.90 1.04 18.30
CA GLY A 116 -9.50 2.32 18.55
C GLY A 116 -9.62 3.20 17.32
N VAL A 117 -10.48 4.19 17.38
CA VAL A 117 -10.74 5.16 16.30
C VAL A 117 -10.73 6.58 16.87
N ALA A 118 -9.97 7.47 16.22
CA ALA A 118 -9.98 8.89 16.51
C ALA A 118 -10.59 9.67 15.35
N VAL A 119 -11.50 10.58 15.64
CA VAL A 119 -12.15 11.44 14.66
C VAL A 119 -11.96 12.89 15.04
N VAL A 120 -11.50 13.71 14.10
CA VAL A 120 -11.42 15.16 14.22
C VAL A 120 -12.29 15.77 13.14
N CYS A 121 -13.26 16.61 13.53
CA CYS A 121 -14.17 17.22 12.56
C CYS A 121 -14.74 18.54 13.05
N VAL A 122 -15.14 19.40 12.13
CA VAL A 122 -15.96 20.56 12.46
C VAL A 122 -17.36 20.08 12.83
N GLY A 123 -17.83 20.44 14.02
CA GLY A 123 -19.11 20.00 14.58
C GLY A 123 -18.97 18.89 15.64
N GLY A 124 -17.75 18.38 15.88
CA GLY A 124 -17.46 17.39 16.92
C GLY A 124 -17.75 17.85 18.34
N ASP A 125 -17.74 19.16 18.58
CA ASP A 125 -18.11 19.75 19.89
C ASP A 125 -19.61 19.63 20.22
N ASN A 126 -20.46 19.35 19.22
CA ASN A 126 -21.87 19.16 19.45
C ASN A 126 -22.17 17.76 19.99
N PRO A 127 -22.70 17.62 21.21
CA PRO A 127 -22.93 16.31 21.82
C PRO A 127 -23.85 15.38 21.00
N GLY A 128 -24.80 15.96 20.25
CA GLY A 128 -25.69 15.20 19.38
C GLY A 128 -24.98 14.62 18.16
N ILE A 129 -24.06 15.38 17.56
CA ILE A 129 -23.23 14.92 16.43
C ILE A 129 -22.20 13.92 16.93
N GLN A 130 -21.52 14.23 18.03
CA GLN A 130 -20.54 13.34 18.66
C GLN A 130 -21.15 11.96 18.94
N LYS A 131 -22.35 11.90 19.52
CA LYS A 131 -23.04 10.65 19.78
C LYS A 131 -23.33 9.88 18.50
N LYS A 132 -23.83 10.56 17.45
CA LYS A 132 -24.10 9.90 16.14
C LYS A 132 -22.83 9.29 15.54
N ILE A 133 -21.70 10.01 15.60
CA ILE A 133 -20.41 9.52 15.10
C ILE A 133 -19.97 8.28 15.89
N ILE A 134 -20.04 8.34 17.22
CA ILE A 134 -19.65 7.22 18.09
C ILE A 134 -20.52 6.00 17.80
N ASP A 135 -21.86 6.16 17.77
CA ASP A 135 -22.81 5.08 17.54
C ASP A 135 -22.56 4.44 16.16
N LEU A 136 -22.27 5.25 15.13
CA LEU A 136 -21.95 4.76 13.80
C LEU A 136 -20.68 3.91 13.79
N ILE A 137 -19.60 4.41 14.37
CA ILE A 137 -18.30 3.71 14.41
C ILE A 137 -18.40 2.42 15.22
N CYS A 138 -19.08 2.47 16.36
CA CYS A 138 -19.33 1.29 17.20
C CYS A 138 -20.12 0.21 16.44
N SER A 139 -21.12 0.62 15.64
CA SER A 139 -21.91 -0.31 14.83
C SER A 139 -21.15 -0.90 13.64
N LEU A 140 -20.28 -0.10 13.02
CA LEU A 140 -19.47 -0.54 11.88
C LEU A 140 -18.42 -1.57 12.28
N TYR A 141 -17.72 -1.32 13.38
CA TYR A 141 -16.55 -2.10 13.76
C TYR A 141 -16.75 -3.01 14.97
N GLY A 142 -17.92 -2.96 15.61
CA GLY A 142 -18.20 -3.77 16.80
C GLY A 142 -17.31 -3.41 18.01
N ILE A 143 -16.77 -2.18 18.06
CA ILE A 143 -15.94 -1.71 19.17
C ILE A 143 -16.75 -0.95 20.21
N SER A 144 -16.22 -0.91 21.45
CA SER A 144 -16.82 -0.14 22.53
C SER A 144 -16.70 1.37 22.30
N SER A 145 -17.70 2.15 22.74
CA SER A 145 -17.67 3.61 22.69
C SER A 145 -16.48 4.23 23.44
N SER A 146 -15.93 3.54 24.43
CA SER A 146 -14.70 3.96 25.13
C SER A 146 -13.45 3.94 24.26
N ARG A 147 -13.50 3.27 23.10
CA ARG A 147 -12.40 3.20 22.13
C ARG A 147 -12.55 4.19 20.98
N VAL A 148 -13.57 5.04 21.01
CA VAL A 148 -13.82 6.06 19.99
C VAL A 148 -13.69 7.44 20.63
N SER A 149 -12.80 8.27 20.06
CA SER A 149 -12.61 9.66 20.45
C SER A 149 -13.06 10.58 19.32
N VAL A 150 -13.88 11.59 19.65
CA VAL A 150 -14.36 12.58 18.68
C VAL A 150 -14.07 13.98 19.23
N THR A 151 -13.44 14.81 18.37
CA THR A 151 -13.08 16.20 18.71
C THR A 151 -13.35 17.12 17.52
#